data_946a0ba33cde0252233356fa1ccc263f
#
_entry.id   946a0ba33cde0252233356fa1ccc263f
#
_cell.length_a   1.000
_cell.length_b   1.000
_cell.length_c   1.000
_cell.angle_alpha   90.00
_cell.angle_beta   90.00
_cell.angle_gamma   90.00
#
_symmetry.space_group_name_H-M   'P 1'
#
loop_
_entity.id
_entity.type
_entity.pdbx_description
1 polymer ?
#
loop_
_entity_poly.entity_id
_entity_poly.type
_entity_poly.pdbx_seq_one_letter_code
_entity_poly.pdbx_strand_id
1 'polypeptide(L)'
;MQISITGQHLDLTEALKSYVSEKISRLDRYFDHVLDARVVLKHLGHEKLPNIVEITVHSPGHDFHADCHDADMYAAIDLVAAKLEGQVRQYKERLRDHRAEPSGAVSVALQTE
;
A
#
# COMPACT_ATOMS: atom_id res chain seq x y z
N MET A 1 0.94 14.08 1.12
CA MET A 1 0.17 12.96 0.50
C MET A 1 -1.31 13.17 0.73
N GLN A 2 -2.10 13.01 -0.29
CA GLN A 2 -3.54 13.06 -0.15
C GLN A 2 -4.07 11.65 -0.04
N ILE A 3 -4.98 11.43 0.90
CA ILE A 3 -5.56 10.10 1.09
C ILE A 3 -7.05 10.18 0.86
N SER A 4 -7.56 9.36 -0.07
CA SER A 4 -8.99 9.28 -0.28
C SER A 4 -9.45 7.89 0.15
N ILE A 5 -10.54 7.82 0.89
CA ILE A 5 -11.04 6.58 1.45
C ILE A 5 -12.49 6.39 1.01
N THR A 6 -12.78 5.23 0.44
CA THR A 6 -14.12 4.91 -0.02
C THR A 6 -14.57 3.62 0.64
N GLY A 7 -15.83 3.57 1.07
CA GLY A 7 -16.40 2.34 1.62
C GLY A 7 -17.40 1.77 0.64
N GLN A 8 -17.42 0.44 0.48
CA GLN A 8 -18.39 -0.26 -0.33
C GLN A 8 -19.07 -1.30 0.53
N HIS A 9 -20.36 -1.20 0.66
CA HIS A 9 -21.17 -2.11 1.48
C HIS A 9 -20.82 -2.03 2.97
N LEU A 10 -20.36 -0.86 3.40
CA LEU A 10 -20.08 -0.63 4.81
C LEU A 10 -20.05 0.88 5.08
N ASP A 11 -20.30 1.26 6.33
CA ASP A 11 -20.24 2.64 6.70
C ASP A 11 -18.82 3.00 7.13
N LEU A 12 -18.30 4.09 6.59
CA LEU A 12 -16.98 4.57 6.98
C LEU A 12 -17.12 5.38 8.26
N THR A 13 -16.71 4.80 9.35
CA THR A 13 -16.75 5.49 10.63
C THR A 13 -15.52 6.38 10.76
N GLU A 14 -15.57 7.37 11.66
CA GLU A 14 -14.41 8.21 11.91
C GLU A 14 -13.24 7.37 12.42
N ALA A 15 -13.53 6.33 13.20
CA ALA A 15 -12.48 5.46 13.71
C ALA A 15 -11.76 4.74 12.56
N LEU A 16 -12.50 4.25 11.58
CA LEU A 16 -11.88 3.58 10.44
C LEU A 16 -11.06 4.56 9.62
N LYS A 17 -11.59 5.76 9.37
CA LYS A 17 -10.87 6.75 8.61
C LYS A 17 -9.57 7.15 9.30
N SER A 18 -9.63 7.35 10.62
CA SER A 18 -8.44 7.73 11.37
C SER A 18 -7.40 6.62 11.36
N TYR A 19 -7.85 5.39 11.50
CA TYR A 19 -6.94 4.25 11.53
C TYR A 19 -6.22 4.09 10.19
N VAL A 20 -6.96 4.17 9.10
CA VAL A 20 -6.39 4.08 7.77
C VAL A 20 -5.40 5.22 7.54
N SER A 21 -5.81 6.45 7.87
CA SER A 21 -4.96 7.62 7.66
C SER A 21 -3.66 7.51 8.44
N GLU A 22 -3.73 7.05 9.67
CA GLU A 22 -2.55 6.90 10.50
C GLU A 22 -1.60 5.87 9.91
N LYS A 23 -2.13 4.72 9.51
CA LYS A 23 -1.28 3.65 8.98
C LYS A 23 -0.66 4.03 7.64
N ILE A 24 -1.44 4.66 6.77
CA ILE A 24 -0.94 5.01 5.44
C ILE A 24 0.02 6.19 5.49
N SER A 25 -0.20 7.14 6.42
CA SER A 25 0.70 8.28 6.55
C SER A 25 2.13 7.86 6.86
N ARG A 26 2.32 6.65 7.39
CA ARG A 26 3.67 6.18 7.66
C ARG A 26 4.49 6.01 6.38
N LEU A 27 3.82 5.84 5.25
CA LEU A 27 4.53 5.71 3.99
C LEU A 27 5.30 6.98 3.65
N ASP A 28 4.81 8.15 4.08
CA ASP A 28 5.51 9.40 3.84
C ASP A 28 6.88 9.42 4.52
N ARG A 29 7.04 8.66 5.59
CA ARG A 29 8.30 8.62 6.29
C ARG A 29 9.32 7.78 5.55
N TYR A 30 8.82 6.77 4.82
CA TYR A 30 9.72 5.90 4.07
C TYR A 30 10.01 6.49 2.71
N PHE A 31 9.04 7.16 2.10
CA PHE A 31 9.16 7.54 0.73
C PHE A 31 8.42 8.86 0.54
N ASP A 32 9.15 9.95 0.58
CA ASP A 32 8.56 11.27 0.51
C ASP A 32 8.17 11.72 -0.89
N HIS A 33 8.08 10.80 -1.84
CA HIS A 33 7.62 11.15 -3.17
C HIS A 33 6.18 10.68 -3.42
N VAL A 34 5.48 10.24 -2.37
CA VAL A 34 4.11 9.79 -2.55
C VAL A 34 3.21 10.98 -2.84
N LEU A 35 2.43 10.89 -3.91
CA LEU A 35 1.51 11.94 -4.31
C LEU A 35 0.15 11.76 -3.65
N ASP A 36 -0.43 10.57 -3.78
CA ASP A 36 -1.69 10.27 -3.15
C ASP A 36 -1.86 8.79 -2.89
N ALA A 37 -2.80 8.46 -2.05
CA ALA A 37 -3.15 7.08 -1.76
C ALA A 37 -4.67 6.96 -1.85
N ARG A 38 -5.13 5.95 -2.59
CA ARG A 38 -6.55 5.69 -2.75
C ARG A 38 -6.87 4.39 -2.03
N VAL A 39 -7.77 4.45 -1.07
CA VAL A 39 -8.11 3.32 -0.23
C VAL A 39 -9.57 2.94 -0.43
N VAL A 40 -9.83 1.67 -0.67
CA VAL A 40 -11.20 1.16 -0.78
C VAL A 40 -11.38 0.08 0.26
N LEU A 41 -12.38 0.27 1.12
CA LEU A 41 -12.74 -0.71 2.14
C LEU A 41 -14.04 -1.34 1.72
N LYS A 42 -14.09 -2.69 1.69
CA LYS A 42 -15.28 -3.40 1.27
C LYS A 42 -15.68 -4.42 2.30
N HIS A 43 -16.98 -4.66 2.40
CA HIS A 43 -17.47 -5.73 3.26
C HIS A 43 -18.39 -6.63 2.44
N LEU A 44 -17.96 -7.87 2.22
CA LEU A 44 -18.76 -8.84 1.47
C LEU A 44 -19.18 -9.94 2.43
N GLY A 45 -20.32 -9.76 3.04
CA GLY A 45 -20.75 -10.58 4.16
C GLY A 45 -20.89 -12.07 3.88
N HIS A 46 -20.95 -12.47 2.61
CA HIS A 46 -21.06 -13.87 2.26
C HIS A 46 -19.71 -14.58 2.14
N GLU A 47 -18.62 -13.83 2.29
CA GLU A 47 -17.29 -14.42 2.17
C GLU A 47 -16.75 -14.87 3.53
N LYS A 48 -15.80 -15.82 3.51
CA LYS A 48 -15.20 -16.28 4.74
C LYS A 48 -14.37 -15.17 5.36
N LEU A 49 -13.69 -14.41 4.55
CA LEU A 49 -12.92 -13.27 5.00
C LEU A 49 -13.57 -12.05 4.38
N PRO A 50 -14.64 -11.57 5.00
CA PRO A 50 -15.50 -10.56 4.39
C PRO A 50 -14.95 -9.14 4.28
N ASN A 51 -13.93 -8.81 5.03
CA ASN A 51 -13.41 -7.45 5.00
C ASN A 51 -12.22 -7.37 4.06
N ILE A 52 -12.33 -6.51 3.06
CA ILE A 52 -11.33 -6.37 2.02
C ILE A 52 -10.83 -4.95 2.01
N VAL A 53 -9.52 -4.77 1.94
CA VAL A 53 -8.92 -3.46 1.83
C VAL A 53 -8.06 -3.45 0.58
N GLU A 54 -8.26 -2.47 -0.28
CA GLU A 54 -7.46 -2.30 -1.48
C GLU A 54 -6.86 -0.91 -1.42
N ILE A 55 -5.55 -0.80 -1.63
CA ILE A 55 -4.88 0.49 -1.60
C ILE A 55 -4.01 0.64 -2.83
N THR A 56 -4.13 1.78 -3.48
CA THR A 56 -3.24 2.15 -4.58
C THR A 56 -2.55 3.44 -4.19
N VAL A 57 -1.23 3.43 -4.24
CA VAL A 57 -0.43 4.60 -3.89
C VAL A 57 0.26 5.08 -5.16
N HIS A 58 0.09 6.35 -5.48
CA HIS A 58 0.69 6.94 -6.67
C HIS A 58 1.93 7.74 -6.30
N SER A 59 3.01 7.52 -7.04
CA SER A 59 4.22 8.31 -6.89
C SER A 59 4.80 8.54 -8.29
N PRO A 60 5.70 9.49 -8.45
CA PRO A 60 6.28 9.75 -9.76
C PRO A 60 7.02 8.51 -10.26
N GLY A 61 6.65 8.03 -11.41
CA GLY A 61 7.34 6.92 -12.04
C GLY A 61 6.98 5.53 -11.55
N HIS A 62 6.16 5.40 -10.52
CA HIS A 62 5.81 4.07 -10.03
C HIS A 62 4.56 4.10 -9.15
N ASP A 63 3.67 3.16 -9.35
CA ASP A 63 2.51 3.01 -8.50
C ASP A 63 2.66 1.74 -7.67
N PHE A 64 2.16 1.78 -6.43
CA PHE A 64 2.17 0.62 -5.57
C PHE A 64 0.73 0.21 -5.34
N HIS A 65 0.47 -1.07 -5.29
CA HIS A 65 -0.87 -1.57 -5.05
C HIS A 65 -0.82 -2.80 -4.16
N ALA A 66 -1.74 -2.88 -3.21
CA ALA A 66 -1.85 -4.06 -2.38
C ALA A 66 -3.29 -4.24 -1.93
N ASP A 67 -3.68 -5.47 -1.66
CA ASP A 67 -4.98 -5.76 -1.10
C ASP A 67 -4.86 -6.87 -0.07
N CYS A 68 -5.81 -6.92 0.83
CA CYS A 68 -5.86 -7.96 1.85
C CYS A 68 -7.30 -8.26 2.21
N HIS A 69 -7.53 -9.49 2.63
CA HIS A 69 -8.83 -9.95 3.10
C HIS A 69 -8.65 -10.44 4.53
N ASP A 70 -9.59 -10.15 5.41
CA ASP A 70 -9.50 -10.64 6.78
C ASP A 70 -10.89 -10.66 7.40
N ALA A 71 -11.02 -11.40 8.48
CA ALA A 71 -12.26 -11.44 9.22
C ALA A 71 -12.48 -10.15 10.02
N ASP A 72 -11.40 -9.41 10.28
CA ASP A 72 -11.45 -8.16 11.01
C ASP A 72 -10.91 -7.03 10.11
N MET A 73 -11.67 -5.97 9.95
CA MET A 73 -11.29 -4.88 9.06
C MET A 73 -9.99 -4.21 9.52
N TYR A 74 -9.81 -4.01 10.82
CA TYR A 74 -8.58 -3.38 11.33
C TYR A 74 -7.36 -4.25 11.04
N ALA A 75 -7.52 -5.57 11.15
CA ALA A 75 -6.43 -6.48 10.82
C ALA A 75 -6.11 -6.42 9.33
N ALA A 76 -7.13 -6.30 8.49
CA ALA A 76 -6.93 -6.18 7.04
C ALA A 76 -6.15 -4.91 6.72
N ILE A 77 -6.45 -3.81 7.40
CA ILE A 77 -5.76 -2.54 7.21
C ILE A 77 -4.29 -2.69 7.61
N ASP A 78 -4.02 -3.33 8.74
CA ASP A 78 -2.64 -3.54 9.18
C ASP A 78 -1.86 -4.38 8.18
N LEU A 79 -2.48 -5.43 7.66
CA LEU A 79 -1.81 -6.32 6.72
C LEU A 79 -1.50 -5.61 5.40
N VAL A 80 -2.45 -4.83 4.89
CA VAL A 80 -2.23 -4.17 3.62
C VAL A 80 -1.18 -3.07 3.78
N ALA A 81 -1.15 -2.39 4.91
CA ALA A 81 -0.14 -1.37 5.17
C ALA A 81 1.25 -2.00 5.21
N ALA A 82 1.37 -3.18 5.84
CA ALA A 82 2.65 -3.88 5.89
C ALA A 82 3.11 -4.31 4.50
N LYS A 83 2.18 -4.75 3.66
CA LYS A 83 2.51 -5.12 2.28
C LYS A 83 3.03 -3.92 1.50
N LEU A 84 2.37 -2.77 1.66
CA LEU A 84 2.80 -1.58 0.96
C LEU A 84 4.17 -1.11 1.44
N GLU A 85 4.43 -1.17 2.75
CA GLU A 85 5.73 -0.79 3.27
C GLU A 85 6.82 -1.69 2.68
N GLY A 86 6.53 -2.96 2.54
CA GLY A 86 7.48 -3.90 1.94
C GLY A 86 7.76 -3.55 0.48
N GLN A 87 6.72 -3.21 -0.27
CA GLN A 87 6.87 -2.84 -1.67
C GLN A 87 7.69 -1.55 -1.81
N VAL A 88 7.41 -0.56 -0.97
CA VAL A 88 8.13 0.71 -1.02
C VAL A 88 9.59 0.50 -0.66
N ARG A 89 9.85 -0.34 0.36
CA ARG A 89 11.22 -0.61 0.78
C ARG A 89 12.00 -1.30 -0.35
N GLN A 90 11.39 -2.28 -1.00
CA GLN A 90 12.03 -2.96 -2.11
C GLN A 90 12.31 -2.01 -3.26
N TYR A 91 11.38 -1.12 -3.54
CA TYR A 91 11.55 -0.17 -4.62
C TYR A 91 12.72 0.78 -4.32
N LYS A 92 12.82 1.26 -3.08
CA LYS A 92 13.91 2.13 -2.69
C LYS A 92 15.25 1.41 -2.77
N GLU A 93 15.28 0.15 -2.38
CA GLU A 93 16.51 -0.63 -2.45
C GLU A 93 16.93 -0.83 -3.90
N ARG A 94 15.99 -1.07 -4.79
CA ARG A 94 16.32 -1.23 -6.20
C ARG A 94 16.87 0.06 -6.80
N LEU A 95 16.29 1.20 -6.41
CA LEU A 95 16.80 2.46 -6.88
C LEU A 95 18.23 2.69 -6.40
N ARG A 96 18.50 2.34 -5.15
CA ARG A 96 19.82 2.52 -4.60
C ARG A 96 20.82 1.60 -5.25
N ASP A 97 20.46 0.34 -5.43
CA ASP A 97 21.32 -0.63 -6.05
C ASP A 97 21.61 -0.23 -7.50
N HIS A 98 20.61 0.24 -8.18
CA HIS A 98 20.76 0.64 -9.57
C HIS A 98 21.76 1.80 -9.67
N ARG A 99 21.75 2.69 -8.70
CA ARG A 99 22.69 3.79 -8.73
C ARG A 99 24.10 3.33 -8.39
N ALA A 100 24.19 2.35 -7.50
CA ALA A 100 25.49 1.87 -7.07
C ALA A 100 26.11 0.97 -8.12
N GLU A 101 25.34 0.41 -9.03
CA GLU A 101 25.82 -0.52 -10.02
C GLU A 101 25.70 0.09 -11.39
N PRO A 102 26.56 0.93 -11.77
CA PRO A 102 26.48 1.59 -13.05
C PRO A 102 26.50 0.64 -14.21
N SER A 103 27.03 -0.52 -14.06
CA SER A 103 27.13 -1.44 -15.19
C SER A 103 25.76 -1.96 -15.50
N GLY A 104 24.90 -1.84 -14.68
CA GLY A 104 23.58 -2.25 -14.91
C GLY A 104 23.50 -3.72 -15.08
N ALA A 105 24.43 -4.30 -15.15
CA ALA A 105 24.48 -5.68 -15.39
C ALA A 105 23.58 -6.25 -14.45
N VAL A 106 23.59 -5.73 -13.50
CA VAL A 106 22.89 -6.20 -12.62
C VAL A 106 21.60 -6.26 -12.91
N SER A 107 21.29 -5.34 -13.45
CA SER A 107 20.03 -5.20 -13.67
C SER A 107 19.46 -6.43 -13.99
N VAL A 108 20.00 -6.84 -14.50
CA VAL A 108 19.53 -7.92 -14.90
C VAL A 108 18.94 -8.69 -13.95
N ALA A 109 19.63 -8.94 -13.26
CA ALA A 109 19.21 -9.77 -12.33
C ALA A 109 17.91 -9.42 -12.01
N LEU A 110 17.77 -8.42 -12.22
CA LEU A 110 16.70 -8.02 -11.84
C LEU A 110 15.63 -8.59 -12.35
N GLN A 111 15.79 -8.80 -13.21
CA GLN A 111 14.78 -9.19 -13.74
C GLN A 111 14.18 -10.14 -13.16
N THR A 112 14.35 -10.41 -12.74
CA THR A 112 13.82 -11.35 -12.23
C THR A 112 12.73 -11.08 -11.65
N GLU A 113 12.42 -10.57 -11.68
CA GLU A 113 11.50 -10.54 -11.20
C GLU A 113 10.78 -10.48 -11.23
#